data_701b11798367c93a2a9fbbb38686aa59
#
_entry.id   701b11798367c93a2a9fbbb38686aa59
#
_cell.length_a   1.000
_cell.length_b   1.000
_cell.length_c   1.000
_cell.angle_alpha   90.00
_cell.angle_beta   90.00
_cell.angle_gamma   90.00
#
_symmetry.space_group_name_H-M   'P 1'
#
loop_
_entity.id
_entity.type
_entity.pdbx_description
1 polymer ?
#
loop_
_entity_poly.entity_id
_entity_poly.type
_entity_poly.pdbx_seq_one_letter_code
_entity_poly.pdbx_strand_id
1 'polypeptide(L)'
;MHWEYSTKPNLTKFGFVYCITNIKTKQAYIGCKQYFNYKKGKKKAESNWKSYMGSSKHLLEDIDKLGKDNFKFVIIAEFKNKRSLRYYECYYQMKYNVLCSTLEGTDSPAYYNNYVGGKFYRPVEEYYDTE
;
A
#
# COMPACT_ATOMS: atom_id res chain seq x y z
N MET A 1 -15.77 -5.11 -4.01
CA MET A 1 -14.50 -4.78 -3.36
C MET A 1 -14.29 -3.27 -3.32
N HIS A 2 -13.46 -2.80 -2.41
CA HIS A 2 -13.30 -1.36 -2.16
C HIS A 2 -12.17 -0.67 -2.93
N TRP A 3 -11.35 -1.41 -3.66
CA TRP A 3 -10.20 -0.84 -4.36
C TRP A 3 -10.58 -0.03 -5.59
N GLU A 4 -10.05 1.19 -5.68
CA GLU A 4 -10.12 2.02 -6.88
C GLU A 4 -8.80 1.85 -7.66
N TYR A 5 -8.85 1.92 -8.98
CA TYR A 5 -7.69 1.70 -9.84
C TYR A 5 -7.87 2.38 -11.20
N SER A 6 -6.74 2.74 -11.81
CA SER A 6 -6.73 3.26 -13.18
C SER A 6 -6.75 2.12 -14.20
N THR A 7 -6.08 1.02 -13.88
CA THR A 7 -6.03 -0.19 -14.72
C THR A 7 -6.54 -1.37 -13.92
N LYS A 8 -7.41 -2.17 -14.52
CA LYS A 8 -7.99 -3.34 -13.84
C LYS A 8 -6.88 -4.23 -13.25
N PRO A 9 -7.02 -4.68 -12.00
CA PRO A 9 -6.03 -5.56 -11.37
C PRO A 9 -5.74 -6.80 -12.20
N ASN A 10 -4.45 -7.09 -12.36
CA ASN A 10 -3.96 -8.22 -13.13
C ASN A 10 -3.37 -9.27 -12.20
N LEU A 11 -4.11 -10.33 -11.95
CA LEU A 11 -3.72 -11.38 -11.01
C LEU A 11 -2.59 -12.29 -11.51
N THR A 12 -2.10 -12.08 -12.74
CA THR A 12 -0.89 -12.73 -13.22
C THR A 12 0.36 -12.05 -12.62
N LYS A 13 0.21 -10.84 -12.10
CA LYS A 13 1.29 -10.15 -11.39
C LYS A 13 1.35 -10.59 -9.94
N PHE A 14 2.45 -10.26 -9.26
CA PHE A 14 2.65 -10.69 -7.87
C PHE A 14 1.76 -9.94 -6.89
N GLY A 15 1.67 -8.63 -7.02
CA GLY A 15 0.91 -7.81 -6.10
C GLY A 15 0.96 -6.33 -6.45
N PHE A 16 0.52 -5.51 -5.52
CA PHE A 16 0.36 -4.08 -5.75
C PHE A 16 0.78 -3.24 -4.55
N VAL A 17 1.20 -2.01 -4.84
CA VAL A 17 1.38 -0.95 -3.84
C VAL A 17 0.07 -0.16 -3.79
N TYR A 18 -0.36 0.19 -2.60
CA TYR A 18 -1.63 0.90 -2.41
C TYR A 18 -1.48 2.10 -1.49
N CYS A 19 -2.45 3.00 -1.58
CA CYS A 19 -2.61 4.10 -0.63
C CYS A 19 -4.03 4.07 -0.09
N ILE A 20 -4.17 4.11 1.23
CA ILE A 20 -5.46 4.20 1.91
C ILE A 20 -5.50 5.57 2.59
N THR A 21 -6.50 6.38 2.26
CA THR A 21 -6.63 7.75 2.78
C THR A 21 -7.89 7.89 3.62
N ASN A 22 -7.72 8.43 4.83
CA ASN A 22 -8.82 8.85 5.68
C ASN A 22 -9.34 10.18 5.14
N ILE A 23 -10.53 10.18 4.57
CA ILE A 23 -11.11 11.36 3.92
C ILE A 23 -11.34 12.48 4.94
N LYS A 24 -11.66 12.14 6.17
CA LYS A 24 -11.95 13.10 7.23
C LYS A 24 -10.70 13.79 7.79
N THR A 25 -9.66 13.02 8.10
CA THR A 25 -8.42 13.56 8.69
C THR A 25 -7.37 13.93 7.66
N LYS A 26 -7.47 13.38 6.44
CA LYS A 26 -6.48 13.47 5.35
C LYS A 26 -5.24 12.62 5.58
N GLN A 27 -5.17 11.88 6.68
CA GLN A 27 -4.06 10.96 6.92
C GLN A 27 -4.14 9.77 5.96
N ALA A 28 -2.98 9.26 5.56
CA ALA A 28 -2.91 8.16 4.61
C ALA A 28 -1.96 7.06 5.08
N TYR A 29 -1.99 5.93 4.41
CA TYR A 29 -1.11 4.79 4.66
C TYR A 29 -0.69 4.20 3.33
N ILE A 30 0.61 3.99 3.14
CA ILE A 30 1.16 3.36 1.94
C ILE A 30 1.73 2.00 2.31
N GLY A 31 1.25 0.96 1.64
CA GLY A 31 1.69 -0.40 1.87
C GLY A 31 1.62 -1.22 0.59
N CYS A 32 1.84 -2.52 0.72
CA CYS A 32 1.72 -3.43 -0.41
C CYS A 32 0.96 -4.69 -0.01
N LYS A 33 0.43 -5.38 -1.03
CA LYS A 33 -0.32 -6.61 -0.83
C LYS A 33 -0.10 -7.52 -2.04
N GLN A 34 0.11 -8.81 -1.77
CA GLN A 34 0.21 -9.81 -2.83
C GLN A 34 -1.16 -10.40 -3.15
N TYR A 35 -1.34 -10.81 -4.40
CA TYR A 35 -2.60 -11.38 -4.85
C TYR A 35 -2.82 -12.81 -4.37
N PHE A 36 -1.74 -13.57 -4.17
CA PHE A 36 -1.81 -14.97 -3.74
C PHE A 36 -0.97 -15.22 -2.51
N ASN A 37 -1.36 -16.22 -1.74
CA ASN A 37 -0.54 -16.73 -0.67
C ASN A 37 0.52 -17.66 -1.24
N TYR A 38 1.71 -17.69 -0.62
CA TYR A 38 2.81 -18.53 -1.05
C TYR A 38 3.30 -19.35 0.13
N LYS A 39 3.70 -20.59 -0.14
CA LYS A 39 4.33 -21.46 0.86
C LYS A 39 5.52 -22.15 0.20
N LYS A 40 6.72 -21.96 0.77
CA LYS A 40 7.97 -22.50 0.25
C LYS A 40 8.18 -22.13 -1.24
N GLY A 41 7.87 -20.88 -1.58
CA GLY A 41 8.01 -20.36 -2.94
C GLY A 41 6.93 -20.81 -3.92
N LYS A 42 5.97 -21.61 -3.48
CA LYS A 42 4.88 -22.11 -4.35
C LYS A 42 3.59 -21.32 -4.13
N LYS A 43 2.97 -20.95 -5.24
CA LYS A 43 1.69 -20.24 -5.25
C LYS A 43 0.59 -21.13 -4.68
N LYS A 44 -0.17 -20.57 -3.76
CA LYS A 44 -1.31 -21.25 -3.12
C LYS A 44 -2.62 -20.52 -3.44
N ALA A 45 -3.56 -20.48 -2.52
CA ALA A 45 -4.85 -19.83 -2.73
C ALA A 45 -4.72 -18.32 -2.90
N GLU A 46 -5.70 -17.72 -3.55
CA GLU A 46 -5.82 -16.27 -3.64
C GLU A 46 -5.85 -15.67 -2.22
N SER A 47 -5.14 -14.57 -2.02
CA SER A 47 -5.10 -13.88 -0.73
C SER A 47 -6.41 -13.12 -0.48
N ASN A 48 -6.53 -12.50 0.68
CA ASN A 48 -7.67 -11.66 1.02
C ASN A 48 -7.53 -10.22 0.48
N TRP A 49 -6.82 -10.05 -0.63
CA TRP A 49 -6.51 -8.71 -1.15
C TRP A 49 -7.75 -7.85 -1.45
N LYS A 50 -8.86 -8.46 -1.88
CA LYS A 50 -10.08 -7.73 -2.23
C LYS A 50 -10.70 -6.98 -1.06
N SER A 51 -10.56 -7.52 0.14
CA SER A 51 -11.09 -6.93 1.38
C SER A 51 -10.01 -6.36 2.30
N TYR A 52 -8.75 -6.43 1.88
CA TYR A 52 -7.62 -6.01 2.70
C TYR A 52 -7.63 -4.51 2.96
N MET A 53 -7.41 -4.12 4.20
CA MET A 53 -7.45 -2.72 4.64
C MET A 53 -6.15 -2.29 5.31
N GLY A 54 -5.03 -2.94 4.96
CA GLY A 54 -3.73 -2.60 5.52
C GLY A 54 -3.40 -3.36 6.80
N SER A 55 -2.19 -3.13 7.30
CA SER A 55 -1.67 -3.80 8.50
C SER A 55 -1.40 -2.85 9.66
N SER A 56 -1.65 -1.56 9.49
CA SER A 56 -1.45 -0.59 10.56
C SER A 56 -2.58 -0.69 11.58
N LYS A 57 -2.21 -0.92 12.83
CA LYS A 57 -3.17 -0.99 13.93
C LYS A 57 -3.98 0.30 14.05
N HIS A 58 -3.32 1.45 13.99
CA HIS A 58 -3.96 2.75 14.12
C HIS A 58 -4.92 3.03 12.95
N LEU A 59 -4.51 2.68 11.74
CA LEU A 59 -5.39 2.79 10.56
C LEU A 59 -6.64 1.94 10.74
N LEU A 60 -6.48 0.66 11.14
CA LEU A 60 -7.61 -0.25 11.33
C LEU A 60 -8.56 0.21 12.43
N GLU A 61 -8.03 0.78 13.51
CA GLU A 61 -8.83 1.38 14.57
C GLU A 61 -9.68 2.54 14.04
N ASP A 62 -9.09 3.41 13.22
CA ASP A 62 -9.80 4.55 12.64
C ASP A 62 -10.87 4.09 11.63
N ILE A 63 -10.58 3.06 10.84
CA ILE A 63 -11.57 2.49 9.92
C ILE A 63 -12.77 1.95 10.68
N ASP A 64 -12.52 1.23 11.78
CA ASP A 64 -13.59 0.70 12.64
C ASP A 64 -14.41 1.82 13.27
N LYS A 65 -13.73 2.85 13.75
CA LYS A 65 -14.37 3.99 14.45
C LYS A 65 -15.17 4.90 13.51
N LEU A 66 -14.62 5.21 12.35
CA LEU A 66 -15.19 6.20 11.43
C LEU A 66 -16.03 5.58 10.32
N GLY A 67 -15.87 4.28 10.07
CA GLY A 67 -16.55 3.58 8.98
C GLY A 67 -15.74 3.57 7.71
N LYS A 68 -15.77 2.44 7.02
CA LYS A 68 -15.02 2.19 5.79
C LYS A 68 -15.33 3.20 4.68
N ASP A 69 -16.57 3.70 4.62
CA ASP A 69 -17.00 4.66 3.61
C ASP A 69 -16.31 6.01 3.72
N ASN A 70 -15.63 6.28 4.83
CA ASN A 70 -14.86 7.50 5.04
C ASN A 70 -13.38 7.33 4.65
N PHE A 71 -13.06 6.24 3.97
CA PHE A 71 -11.71 5.94 3.52
C PHE A 71 -11.69 5.66 2.01
N LYS A 72 -10.61 6.08 1.37
CA LYS A 72 -10.39 5.85 -0.04
C LYS A 72 -9.25 4.84 -0.20
N PHE A 73 -9.51 3.74 -0.91
CA PHE A 73 -8.56 2.65 -1.11
C PHE A 73 -8.13 2.67 -2.57
N VAL A 74 -6.86 2.98 -2.83
CA VAL A 74 -6.36 3.13 -4.20
C VAL A 74 -5.19 2.20 -4.47
N ILE A 75 -5.26 1.44 -5.55
CA ILE A 75 -4.12 0.69 -6.08
C ILE A 75 -3.29 1.67 -6.90
N ILE A 76 -2.03 1.88 -6.48
CA ILE A 76 -1.11 2.82 -7.14
C ILE A 76 -0.43 2.16 -8.32
N ALA A 77 0.12 0.95 -8.12
CA ALA A 77 0.91 0.26 -9.13
C ALA A 77 1.01 -1.23 -8.82
N GLU A 78 1.16 -2.04 -9.87
CA GLU A 78 1.33 -3.48 -9.75
C GLU A 78 2.72 -3.90 -10.17
N PHE A 79 3.22 -4.99 -9.57
CA PHE A 79 4.57 -5.49 -9.83
C PHE A 79 4.55 -7.01 -10.00
N LYS A 80 5.43 -7.52 -10.86
CA LYS A 80 5.39 -8.92 -11.29
C LYS A 80 6.10 -9.91 -10.36
N ASN A 81 6.88 -9.41 -9.39
CA ASN A 81 7.58 -10.28 -8.45
C ASN A 81 7.73 -9.62 -7.08
N LYS A 82 8.05 -10.43 -6.09
CA LYS A 82 8.16 -9.98 -4.69
C LYS A 82 9.26 -8.93 -4.50
N ARG A 83 10.40 -9.12 -5.15
CA ARG A 83 11.54 -8.20 -5.02
C ARG A 83 11.16 -6.79 -5.48
N SER A 84 10.56 -6.70 -6.65
CA SER A 84 10.12 -5.41 -7.19
C SER A 84 9.02 -4.79 -6.35
N LEU A 85 8.04 -5.58 -5.92
CA LEU A 85 6.96 -5.09 -5.08
C LEU A 85 7.50 -4.46 -3.79
N ARG A 86 8.41 -5.15 -3.09
CA ARG A 86 8.97 -4.65 -1.83
C ARG A 86 9.83 -3.41 -2.04
N TYR A 87 10.61 -3.39 -3.13
CA TYR A 87 11.43 -2.22 -3.46
C TYR A 87 10.57 -0.99 -3.72
N TYR A 88 9.53 -1.15 -4.55
CA TYR A 88 8.69 0.00 -4.91
C TYR A 88 7.69 0.39 -3.82
N GLU A 89 7.34 -0.50 -2.92
CA GLU A 89 6.65 -0.11 -1.69
C GLU A 89 7.50 0.93 -0.93
N CYS A 90 8.77 0.60 -0.72
CA CYS A 90 9.69 1.52 -0.05
C CYS A 90 9.92 2.79 -0.86
N TYR A 91 10.02 2.67 -2.18
CA TYR A 91 10.16 3.82 -3.07
C TYR A 91 9.02 4.83 -2.85
N TYR A 92 7.78 4.37 -2.84
CA TYR A 92 6.64 5.25 -2.61
C TYR A 92 6.63 5.82 -1.19
N GLN A 93 6.97 5.01 -0.20
CA GLN A 93 7.05 5.48 1.18
C GLN A 93 8.10 6.57 1.35
N MET A 94 9.24 6.43 0.70
CA MET A 94 10.30 7.44 0.74
C MET A 94 9.95 8.67 -0.10
N LYS A 95 9.37 8.46 -1.28
CA LYS A 95 8.95 9.53 -2.17
C LYS A 95 7.98 10.50 -1.49
N TYR A 96 7.03 9.97 -0.75
CA TYR A 96 6.04 10.78 -0.03
C TYR A 96 6.47 11.11 1.40
N ASN A 97 7.66 10.65 1.80
CA ASN A 97 8.23 10.94 3.12
C ASN A 97 7.26 10.60 4.25
N VAL A 98 6.75 9.37 4.23
CA VAL A 98 5.63 8.96 5.11
C VAL A 98 5.97 9.05 6.61
N LEU A 99 7.25 8.96 6.99
CA LEU A 99 7.63 9.02 8.41
C LEU A 99 7.70 10.44 8.95
N CYS A 100 7.93 11.43 8.10
CA CYS A 100 8.18 12.80 8.53
C CYS A 100 7.17 13.83 8.06
N SER A 101 6.37 13.50 7.03
CA SER A 101 5.36 14.44 6.51
C SER A 101 4.29 14.73 7.55
N THR A 102 3.90 16.00 7.63
CA THR A 102 2.82 16.44 8.52
C THR A 102 1.65 16.97 7.69
N LEU A 103 0.46 16.94 8.28
CA LEU A 103 -0.71 17.53 7.65
C LEU A 103 -0.52 19.05 7.56
N GLU A 104 -0.92 19.62 6.44
CA GLU A 104 -0.73 21.04 6.16
C GLU A 104 -1.21 21.91 7.32
N GLY A 105 -0.34 22.82 7.77
CA GLY A 105 -0.64 23.75 8.87
C GLY A 105 -0.64 23.13 10.25
N THR A 106 -0.18 21.89 10.41
CA THR A 106 -0.17 21.20 11.70
C THR A 106 1.14 20.48 11.95
N ASP A 107 1.34 19.98 13.16
CA ASP A 107 2.45 19.10 13.52
C ASP A 107 2.01 17.62 13.50
N SER A 108 0.77 17.34 13.12
CA SER A 108 0.22 15.99 13.12
C SER A 108 0.77 15.18 11.95
N PRO A 109 1.11 13.90 12.14
CA PRO A 109 1.59 13.05 11.05
C PRO A 109 0.59 12.98 9.90
N ALA A 110 1.10 13.09 8.66
CA ALA A 110 0.27 12.95 7.47
C ALA A 110 0.00 11.48 7.11
N TYR A 111 0.76 10.55 7.71
CA TYR A 111 0.64 9.13 7.39
C TYR A 111 0.56 8.28 8.65
N TYR A 112 -0.14 7.15 8.54
CA TYR A 112 -0.20 6.14 9.59
C TYR A 112 1.06 5.28 9.65
N ASN A 113 1.94 5.37 8.65
CA ASN A 113 3.16 4.57 8.59
C ASN A 113 4.10 4.90 9.75
N ASN A 114 4.59 3.87 10.45
CA ASN A 114 5.52 4.02 11.59
C ASN A 114 6.96 3.68 11.23
N TYR A 115 7.17 2.98 10.13
CA TYR A 115 8.52 2.59 9.71
C TYR A 115 8.57 2.40 8.21
N VAL A 116 9.77 2.51 7.69
CA VAL A 116 10.15 2.13 6.34
C VAL A 116 11.37 1.25 6.51
N GLY A 117 11.38 0.09 5.94
CA GLY A 117 12.53 -0.76 6.18
C GLY A 117 12.60 -1.98 5.29
N GLY A 118 13.69 -2.70 5.45
CA GLY A 118 13.99 -3.91 4.75
C GLY A 118 15.34 -3.87 4.07
N LYS A 119 15.75 -5.00 3.53
CA LYS A 119 16.90 -5.08 2.64
C LYS A 119 16.43 -4.94 1.22
N PHE A 120 17.16 -4.16 0.43
CA PHE A 120 16.80 -3.90 -0.94
C PHE A 120 17.88 -4.42 -1.87
N TYR A 121 17.42 -5.12 -2.91
CA TYR A 121 18.28 -5.58 -4.00
C TYR A 121 17.78 -4.90 -5.26
N ARG A 122 18.61 -4.87 -6.31
CA ARG A 122 18.17 -4.29 -7.58
C ARG A 122 16.88 -4.98 -8.02
N PRO A 123 15.80 -4.23 -8.26
CA PRO A 123 14.56 -4.83 -8.77
C PRO A 123 14.78 -5.40 -10.17
N VAL A 124 13.98 -6.39 -10.54
CA VAL A 124 14.12 -7.09 -11.82
C VAL A 124 13.20 -6.52 -12.91
N GLU A 125 12.46 -5.47 -12.60
CA GLU A 125 11.65 -4.78 -13.61
C GLU A 125 11.90 -3.28 -13.56
N GLU A 126 11.78 -2.64 -14.70
CA GLU A 126 11.84 -1.19 -14.78
C GLU A 126 10.45 -0.63 -14.50
N TYR A 127 10.43 0.48 -13.79
CA TYR A 127 9.18 1.17 -13.48
C TYR A 127 9.42 2.68 -13.56
N TYR A 128 8.59 3.35 -14.32
CA TYR A 128 8.67 4.80 -14.46
C TYR A 128 7.40 5.42 -13.88
N ASP A 129 7.59 6.20 -12.81
CA ASP A 129 6.49 6.92 -12.18
C ASP A 129 6.15 8.13 -13.06
N THR A 130 4.89 8.24 -13.47
CA THR A 130 4.43 9.29 -14.37
C THR A 130 3.85 10.52 -13.66
N GLU A 131 3.83 10.51 -12.34
CA GLU A 131 3.34 11.64 -11.56
C GLU A 131 4.34 12.77 -11.42
#